data_9b789a166783fa5eae7fae6a5078f5aa
#
_entry.id   9b789a166783fa5eae7fae6a5078f5aa
#
_cell.length_a   1.000
_cell.length_b   1.000
_cell.length_c   1.000
_cell.angle_alpha   90.00
_cell.angle_beta   90.00
_cell.angle_gamma   90.00
#
_symmetry.space_group_name_H-M   'P 1'
#
loop_
_entity.id
_entity.type
_entity.pdbx_description
1 polymer ?
#
loop_
_entity_poly.entity_id
_entity_poly.type
_entity_poly.pdbx_seq_one_letter_code
_entity_poly.pdbx_strand_id
1 'polypeptide(L)'
;MSFKMTQNQYTSLYGPTVGDSIRLGDTNLFAQIEKDYAVYGEEATFGGGKSIRDGMAQNPRVTRDDVNVADLVISNAVIIDYDKVVKADIGIKNGYIFAIGNAGNPDIMDNVDIIIGSTTDIIAAEGKIVTAGGIDTHVHFINPEQAEVALESGITTHIGGGTGASEGSKATTVTPGPWHIHRMLEAAEGLPINVGFTGKGQATNPTALIEQINAGAIGLKVHEDWGATPSALSHALDVADEFDVQIALHADTLNEAGFMEDTMAAVKDRVLHMYHIEGAGGGHAPDLIKSAAFSNILPSSTNPTLPYTHNTVDEHLDMVMITHHLNAAIPEDIAFADSRIRKETIAAEDVLQDMGVFSMISSDSQAMGRVGEVITRTWQVAHRMKEQRGPLDGDFEHNDNNRIKRYIAKYTINPAITHGISEYVGSIEPGKLADIVLWDPIFFGVKPELVVKGGLINSAVNGDANGSIPTSEPMKYRKMYGQYGGNLTSTSMTFVSKTAYENGINRALNLKRMVRPVKNIRQLSKADMKNNSATPKLDVDPQTYEVYVDGEKITSNAATELPLTQRYFLF
;
A
#
# COMPACT_ATOMS: atom_id res chain seq x y z
N MET A 1 -25.36 40.05 1.92
CA MET A 1 -24.52 40.63 3.00
C MET A 1 -23.20 39.88 3.02
N SER A 2 -22.06 40.56 2.95
CA SER A 2 -20.77 39.89 3.14
C SER A 2 -20.55 39.63 4.62
N PHE A 3 -20.31 38.38 4.98
CA PHE A 3 -19.92 37.97 6.32
C PHE A 3 -18.38 37.85 6.36
N LYS A 4 -17.75 38.36 7.42
CA LYS A 4 -16.30 38.21 7.63
C LYS A 4 -16.05 37.20 8.72
N MET A 5 -15.21 36.21 8.43
CA MET A 5 -14.79 35.15 9.32
C MET A 5 -13.26 35.16 9.44
N THR A 6 -12.71 34.85 10.60
CA THR A 6 -11.27 34.63 10.74
C THR A 6 -10.91 33.26 10.18
N GLN A 7 -9.65 33.06 9.77
CA GLN A 7 -9.17 31.75 9.29
C GLN A 7 -9.38 30.64 10.31
N ASN A 8 -9.10 30.90 11.60
CA ASN A 8 -9.34 29.92 12.66
C ASN A 8 -10.82 29.52 12.79
N GLN A 9 -11.74 30.48 12.63
CA GLN A 9 -13.18 30.16 12.61
C GLN A 9 -13.57 29.34 11.39
N TYR A 10 -13.02 29.66 10.22
CA TYR A 10 -13.24 28.90 8.99
C TYR A 10 -12.75 27.47 9.14
N THR A 11 -11.50 27.30 9.55
CA THR A 11 -10.86 25.99 9.73
C THR A 11 -11.60 25.10 10.74
N SER A 12 -12.12 25.70 11.83
CA SER A 12 -12.88 24.95 12.84
C SER A 12 -14.26 24.47 12.36
N LEU A 13 -14.82 25.10 11.33
CA LEU A 13 -16.15 24.77 10.77
C LEU A 13 -16.07 23.89 9.55
N TYR A 14 -15.08 24.12 8.67
CA TYR A 14 -15.00 23.56 7.33
C TYR A 14 -13.69 22.81 7.06
N GLY A 15 -12.82 22.69 8.07
CA GLY A 15 -11.48 22.13 7.90
C GLY A 15 -10.47 23.13 7.31
N PRO A 16 -9.20 22.73 7.21
CA PRO A 16 -8.12 23.58 6.69
C PRO A 16 -8.36 23.94 5.22
N THR A 17 -7.78 25.06 4.79
CA THR A 17 -7.86 25.57 3.44
C THR A 17 -6.48 25.91 2.89
N VAL A 18 -6.40 26.47 1.68
CA VAL A 18 -5.14 26.76 0.98
C VAL A 18 -4.15 27.51 1.87
N GLY A 19 -2.95 26.97 1.99
CA GLY A 19 -1.87 27.49 2.81
C GLY A 19 -1.87 27.02 4.27
N ASP A 20 -2.96 26.46 4.76
CA ASP A 20 -2.99 25.80 6.06
C ASP A 20 -2.18 24.49 6.00
N SER A 21 -1.54 24.14 7.12
CA SER A 21 -0.77 22.91 7.26
C SER A 21 -1.34 22.01 8.35
N ILE A 22 -1.42 20.71 8.06
CA ILE A 22 -1.84 19.67 8.99
C ILE A 22 -0.63 18.83 9.36
N ARG A 23 -0.41 18.62 10.66
CA ARG A 23 0.60 17.69 11.15
C ARG A 23 0.10 16.25 11.00
N LEU A 24 0.97 15.36 10.55
CA LEU A 24 0.69 13.94 10.39
C LEU A 24 1.02 13.17 11.68
N GLY A 25 0.00 12.87 12.48
CA GLY A 25 0.18 12.22 13.79
C GLY A 25 1.07 13.05 14.72
N ASP A 26 1.94 12.38 15.45
CA ASP A 26 2.99 12.96 16.29
C ASP A 26 4.36 13.06 15.58
N THR A 27 4.38 12.90 14.24
CA THR A 27 5.58 13.09 13.42
C THR A 27 5.98 14.57 13.32
N ASN A 28 7.13 14.85 12.73
CA ASN A 28 7.55 16.21 12.35
C ASN A 28 7.12 16.63 10.93
N LEU A 29 6.23 15.85 10.30
CA LEU A 29 5.77 16.07 8.93
C LEU A 29 4.49 16.90 8.91
N PHE A 30 4.44 17.85 7.97
CA PHE A 30 3.31 18.76 7.77
C PHE A 30 2.85 18.74 6.31
N ALA A 31 1.58 18.41 6.10
CA ALA A 31 0.91 18.48 4.81
C ALA A 31 0.27 19.87 4.64
N GLN A 32 0.71 20.64 3.65
CA GLN A 32 0.14 21.93 3.33
C GLN A 32 -0.88 21.81 2.20
N ILE A 33 -2.04 22.44 2.37
CA ILE A 33 -3.12 22.42 1.37
C ILE A 33 -2.70 23.26 0.15
N GLU A 34 -2.59 22.62 -1.02
CA GLU A 34 -2.18 23.23 -2.29
C GLU A 34 -3.36 23.88 -3.02
N LYS A 35 -4.55 23.29 -2.88
CA LYS A 35 -5.78 23.77 -3.52
C LYS A 35 -6.99 23.41 -2.68
N ASP A 36 -7.98 24.30 -2.67
CA ASP A 36 -9.32 24.08 -2.11
C ASP A 36 -10.34 24.14 -3.26
N TYR A 37 -11.19 23.13 -3.36
CA TYR A 37 -12.24 23.07 -4.39
C TYR A 37 -13.54 23.73 -3.93
N ALA A 38 -13.71 24.00 -2.64
CA ALA A 38 -14.89 24.69 -2.13
C ALA A 38 -14.97 26.13 -2.61
N VAL A 39 -16.17 26.61 -2.84
CA VAL A 39 -16.46 28.02 -3.04
C VAL A 39 -16.73 28.65 -1.68
N TYR A 40 -15.89 29.62 -1.26
CA TYR A 40 -16.01 30.23 0.07
C TYR A 40 -17.37 30.87 0.27
N GLY A 41 -18.09 30.42 1.27
CA GLY A 41 -19.45 30.85 1.60
C GLY A 41 -20.55 29.92 1.08
N GLU A 42 -20.20 28.89 0.34
CA GLU A 42 -21.11 27.86 -0.20
C GLU A 42 -20.74 26.43 0.25
N GLU A 43 -19.94 26.31 1.31
CA GLU A 43 -19.48 25.03 1.82
C GLU A 43 -20.66 24.11 2.18
N ALA A 44 -20.67 22.91 1.60
CA ALA A 44 -21.66 21.89 1.92
C ALA A 44 -21.23 21.10 3.16
N THR A 45 -21.95 21.23 4.26
CA THR A 45 -21.71 20.55 5.52
C THR A 45 -22.97 19.87 6.06
N PHE A 46 -22.78 18.70 6.68
CA PHE A 46 -23.88 17.91 7.26
C PHE A 46 -24.02 18.15 8.77
N GLY A 47 -25.26 18.23 9.27
CA GLY A 47 -25.57 18.33 10.69
C GLY A 47 -26.73 19.26 11.01
N GLY A 48 -27.11 19.34 12.28
CA GLY A 48 -28.19 20.23 12.73
C GLY A 48 -27.85 21.70 12.47
N GLY A 49 -28.70 22.39 11.69
CA GLY A 49 -28.48 23.79 11.30
C GLY A 49 -27.42 23.98 10.21
N LYS A 50 -26.90 22.93 9.61
CA LYS A 50 -25.91 22.96 8.53
C LYS A 50 -26.58 23.03 7.15
N SER A 51 -25.75 23.16 6.07
CA SER A 51 -26.21 23.45 4.72
C SER A 51 -26.76 22.26 3.93
N ILE A 52 -26.36 21.02 4.23
CA ILE A 52 -26.87 19.83 3.53
C ILE A 52 -28.28 19.52 4.03
N ARG A 53 -29.26 20.16 3.43
CA ARG A 53 -30.70 19.99 3.67
C ARG A 53 -31.44 20.18 2.35
N ASP A 54 -32.64 19.65 2.28
CA ASP A 54 -33.50 19.70 1.09
C ASP A 54 -33.75 21.16 0.65
N GLY A 55 -33.54 21.44 -0.64
CA GLY A 55 -33.63 22.78 -1.22
C GLY A 55 -32.50 23.73 -0.88
N MET A 56 -31.47 23.25 -0.16
CA MET A 56 -30.21 23.96 0.08
C MET A 56 -29.08 23.23 -0.67
N ALA A 57 -28.02 22.80 -0.01
CA ALA A 57 -26.96 22.04 -0.68
C ALA A 57 -27.40 20.64 -1.16
N GLN A 58 -28.53 20.09 -0.65
CA GLN A 58 -29.18 18.94 -1.26
C GLN A 58 -30.19 19.42 -2.32
N ASN A 59 -30.05 18.92 -3.56
CA ASN A 59 -30.95 19.22 -4.65
C ASN A 59 -32.27 18.40 -4.52
N PRO A 60 -33.46 19.04 -4.43
CA PRO A 60 -34.73 18.37 -4.24
C PRO A 60 -35.32 17.75 -5.52
N ARG A 61 -34.73 18.03 -6.68
CA ARG A 61 -35.33 17.71 -7.99
C ARG A 61 -34.68 16.50 -8.66
N VAL A 62 -33.49 16.12 -8.24
CA VAL A 62 -32.71 15.04 -8.86
C VAL A 62 -33.03 13.70 -8.26
N THR A 63 -32.83 12.67 -9.06
CA THR A 63 -32.90 11.26 -8.67
C THR A 63 -31.49 10.63 -8.76
N ARG A 64 -31.33 9.43 -8.22
CA ARG A 64 -30.07 8.69 -8.31
C ARG A 64 -29.55 8.52 -9.74
N ASP A 65 -30.45 8.41 -10.71
CA ASP A 65 -30.11 8.13 -12.11
C ASP A 65 -29.66 9.37 -12.89
N ASP A 66 -29.86 10.57 -12.32
CA ASP A 66 -29.36 11.79 -12.93
C ASP A 66 -27.83 11.84 -12.94
N VAL A 67 -27.30 12.61 -13.91
CA VAL A 67 -25.86 12.76 -14.10
C VAL A 67 -25.24 13.46 -12.89
N ASN A 68 -24.09 12.97 -12.46
CA ASN A 68 -23.31 13.49 -11.32
C ASN A 68 -24.00 13.44 -9.95
N VAL A 69 -25.16 12.77 -9.80
CA VAL A 69 -25.75 12.49 -8.49
C VAL A 69 -25.00 11.34 -7.83
N ALA A 70 -24.43 11.61 -6.65
CA ALA A 70 -23.65 10.64 -5.88
C ALA A 70 -24.55 9.65 -5.10
N ASP A 71 -24.07 8.42 -4.89
CA ASP A 71 -24.59 7.50 -3.87
C ASP A 71 -24.05 7.87 -2.49
N LEU A 72 -22.76 8.29 -2.44
CA LEU A 72 -22.06 8.71 -1.24
C LEU A 72 -21.16 9.90 -1.57
N VAL A 73 -21.14 10.89 -0.70
CA VAL A 73 -20.16 12.00 -0.72
C VAL A 73 -19.33 11.96 0.56
N ILE A 74 -18.01 12.01 0.42
CA ILE A 74 -17.10 12.32 1.52
C ILE A 74 -16.80 13.81 1.41
N SER A 75 -17.33 14.61 2.35
CA SER A 75 -17.33 16.08 2.23
C SER A 75 -16.14 16.72 2.95
N ASN A 76 -15.59 17.78 2.37
CA ASN A 76 -14.53 18.63 2.92
C ASN A 76 -13.27 17.89 3.36
N ALA A 77 -12.90 16.84 2.62
CA ALA A 77 -11.75 16.00 2.94
C ALA A 77 -10.42 16.64 2.58
N VAL A 78 -9.40 16.49 3.43
CA VAL A 78 -8.02 16.74 3.05
C VAL A 78 -7.46 15.50 2.38
N ILE A 79 -7.42 15.52 1.07
CA ILE A 79 -6.93 14.40 0.26
C ILE A 79 -5.41 14.49 0.17
N ILE A 80 -4.73 13.44 0.66
CA ILE A 80 -3.28 13.24 0.46
C ILE A 80 -3.11 12.07 -0.50
N ASP A 81 -2.53 12.34 -1.66
CA ASP A 81 -2.23 11.34 -2.68
C ASP A 81 -0.82 11.57 -3.25
N TYR A 82 -0.35 10.66 -4.11
CA TYR A 82 1.00 10.70 -4.69
C TYR A 82 1.28 11.98 -5.51
N ASP A 83 0.27 12.66 -5.98
CA ASP A 83 0.36 13.84 -6.86
C ASP A 83 -0.17 15.14 -6.24
N LYS A 84 -0.92 15.05 -5.12
CA LYS A 84 -1.66 16.20 -4.57
C LYS A 84 -1.84 16.16 -3.06
N VAL A 85 -1.94 17.35 -2.47
CA VAL A 85 -2.48 17.60 -1.12
C VAL A 85 -3.54 18.68 -1.25
N VAL A 86 -4.81 18.30 -1.28
CA VAL A 86 -5.91 19.22 -1.61
C VAL A 86 -7.10 19.04 -0.67
N LYS A 87 -7.91 20.09 -0.51
CA LYS A 87 -9.24 19.96 0.08
C LYS A 87 -10.26 19.85 -1.03
N ALA A 88 -11.07 18.79 -0.97
CA ALA A 88 -12.14 18.54 -1.93
C ALA A 88 -13.20 17.58 -1.36
N ASP A 89 -14.34 17.53 -2.02
CA ASP A 89 -15.32 16.46 -1.83
C ASP A 89 -15.03 15.31 -2.80
N ILE A 90 -15.40 14.09 -2.38
CA ILE A 90 -15.24 12.88 -3.19
C ILE A 90 -16.62 12.31 -3.46
N GLY A 91 -17.04 12.29 -4.73
CA GLY A 91 -18.28 11.69 -5.18
C GLY A 91 -18.11 10.22 -5.56
N ILE A 92 -18.91 9.35 -4.94
CA ILE A 92 -18.88 7.90 -5.17
C ILE A 92 -20.22 7.47 -5.73
N LYS A 93 -20.20 6.67 -6.81
CA LYS A 93 -21.37 6.09 -7.44
C LYS A 93 -21.09 4.65 -7.87
N ASN A 94 -22.00 3.74 -7.55
CA ASN A 94 -21.85 2.30 -7.85
C ASN A 94 -20.53 1.68 -7.31
N GLY A 95 -20.04 2.20 -6.19
CA GLY A 95 -18.80 1.73 -5.57
C GLY A 95 -17.51 2.30 -6.16
N TYR A 96 -17.59 3.19 -7.16
CA TYR A 96 -16.44 3.82 -7.82
C TYR A 96 -16.41 5.32 -7.55
N ILE A 97 -15.21 5.89 -7.44
CA ILE A 97 -15.02 7.34 -7.44
C ILE A 97 -15.39 7.84 -8.84
N PHE A 98 -16.32 8.79 -8.95
CA PHE A 98 -16.66 9.36 -10.25
C PHE A 98 -16.20 10.82 -10.40
N ALA A 99 -16.05 11.55 -9.29
CA ALA A 99 -15.57 12.92 -9.30
C ALA A 99 -14.85 13.28 -7.99
N ILE A 100 -13.94 14.25 -8.10
CA ILE A 100 -13.28 14.95 -6.99
C ILE A 100 -13.47 16.44 -7.28
N GLY A 101 -14.11 17.17 -6.37
CA GLY A 101 -14.44 18.56 -6.63
C GLY A 101 -15.27 19.19 -5.53
N ASN A 102 -16.23 20.02 -5.90
CA ASN A 102 -17.17 20.68 -5.01
C ASN A 102 -18.53 19.95 -5.06
N ALA A 103 -19.04 19.52 -3.91
CA ALA A 103 -20.34 18.85 -3.81
C ALA A 103 -21.45 19.82 -3.37
N GLY A 104 -22.64 19.68 -3.95
CA GLY A 104 -23.77 20.53 -3.57
C GLY A 104 -24.96 20.49 -4.52
N ASN A 105 -25.65 21.60 -4.58
CA ASN A 105 -26.84 21.81 -5.38
C ASN A 105 -26.58 22.86 -6.49
N PRO A 106 -26.42 22.44 -7.75
CA PRO A 106 -26.11 23.36 -8.84
C PRO A 106 -27.21 24.38 -9.16
N ASP A 107 -28.43 24.22 -8.61
CA ASP A 107 -29.49 25.21 -8.79
C ASP A 107 -29.24 26.51 -8.01
N ILE A 108 -28.41 26.45 -6.97
CA ILE A 108 -28.18 27.59 -6.06
C ILE A 108 -26.72 27.80 -5.65
N MET A 109 -25.81 26.88 -5.99
CA MET A 109 -24.39 26.92 -5.67
C MET A 109 -23.54 26.95 -6.94
N ASP A 110 -22.40 27.63 -6.88
CA ASP A 110 -21.48 27.76 -8.00
C ASP A 110 -20.48 26.57 -8.04
N ASN A 111 -20.01 26.24 -9.24
CA ASN A 111 -18.96 25.24 -9.51
C ASN A 111 -19.19 23.88 -8.85
N VAL A 112 -20.42 23.38 -8.91
CA VAL A 112 -20.78 22.05 -8.39
C VAL A 112 -20.38 20.97 -9.37
N ASP A 113 -19.46 20.11 -8.99
CA ASP A 113 -18.99 18.93 -9.74
C ASP A 113 -19.78 17.68 -9.35
N ILE A 114 -20.24 17.60 -8.10
CA ILE A 114 -20.88 16.44 -7.46
C ILE A 114 -22.22 16.87 -6.93
N ILE A 115 -23.30 16.27 -7.42
CA ILE A 115 -24.64 16.64 -6.96
C ILE A 115 -25.04 15.80 -5.74
N ILE A 116 -25.42 16.48 -4.67
CA ILE A 116 -26.03 15.88 -3.49
C ILE A 116 -27.54 15.81 -3.73
N GLY A 117 -28.08 14.62 -3.87
CA GLY A 117 -29.52 14.36 -4.00
C GLY A 117 -30.13 13.79 -2.73
N SER A 118 -31.43 13.56 -2.73
CA SER A 118 -32.14 12.91 -1.62
C SER A 118 -31.74 11.45 -1.38
N THR A 119 -31.04 10.85 -2.33
CA THR A 119 -30.54 9.46 -2.29
C THR A 119 -29.05 9.38 -1.96
N THR A 120 -28.40 10.51 -1.66
CA THR A 120 -26.97 10.59 -1.38
C THR A 120 -26.73 10.47 0.13
N ASP A 121 -25.86 9.53 0.52
CA ASP A 121 -25.34 9.45 1.89
C ASP A 121 -24.09 10.34 2.05
N ILE A 122 -23.77 10.74 3.29
CA ILE A 122 -22.71 11.70 3.59
C ILE A 122 -21.76 11.14 4.66
N ILE A 123 -20.48 11.20 4.37
CA ILE A 123 -19.41 11.09 5.37
C ILE A 123 -18.78 12.48 5.52
N ALA A 124 -18.97 13.09 6.69
CA ALA A 124 -18.40 14.39 7.02
C ALA A 124 -16.91 14.22 7.35
N ALA A 125 -16.03 14.87 6.56
CA ALA A 125 -14.59 14.75 6.70
C ALA A 125 -13.89 16.09 6.97
N GLU A 126 -14.61 17.07 7.51
CA GLU A 126 -14.04 18.36 7.91
C GLU A 126 -12.87 18.15 8.88
N GLY A 127 -11.67 18.57 8.48
CA GLY A 127 -10.45 18.42 9.29
C GLY A 127 -9.90 16.98 9.34
N LYS A 128 -10.44 16.05 8.57
CA LYS A 128 -9.92 14.67 8.43
C LYS A 128 -9.01 14.55 7.21
N ILE A 129 -8.02 13.67 7.33
CA ILE A 129 -7.17 13.28 6.21
C ILE A 129 -7.81 12.07 5.51
N VAL A 130 -7.78 12.09 4.19
CA VAL A 130 -8.27 11.01 3.35
C VAL A 130 -7.16 10.54 2.43
N THR A 131 -6.92 9.22 2.41
CA THR A 131 -5.94 8.57 1.53
C THR A 131 -6.56 7.42 0.77
N ALA A 132 -5.93 7.01 -0.34
CA ALA A 132 -6.24 5.73 -0.95
C ALA A 132 -5.91 4.58 0.02
N GLY A 133 -6.64 3.47 -0.10
CA GLY A 133 -6.31 2.25 0.61
C GLY A 133 -4.94 1.71 0.22
N GLY A 134 -4.15 1.29 1.21
CA GLY A 134 -2.82 0.75 1.01
C GLY A 134 -2.82 -0.61 0.32
N ILE A 135 -1.72 -0.94 -0.31
CA ILE A 135 -1.48 -2.19 -1.03
C ILE A 135 -0.19 -2.82 -0.49
N ASP A 136 -0.31 -4.02 0.06
CA ASP A 136 0.81 -4.82 0.49
C ASP A 136 1.12 -5.89 -0.55
N THR A 137 2.33 -5.86 -1.08
CA THR A 137 2.76 -6.72 -2.20
C THR A 137 3.66 -7.88 -1.77
N HIS A 138 3.84 -8.09 -0.47
CA HIS A 138 4.64 -9.17 0.04
C HIS A 138 3.91 -9.87 1.19
N VAL A 139 2.90 -10.69 0.82
CA VAL A 139 2.00 -11.32 1.79
C VAL A 139 2.11 -12.83 1.74
N HIS A 140 2.43 -13.44 2.88
CA HIS A 140 2.30 -14.87 3.11
C HIS A 140 0.87 -15.18 3.56
N PHE A 141 0.10 -15.86 2.73
CA PHE A 141 -1.28 -16.22 3.06
C PHE A 141 -1.31 -17.45 3.97
N ILE A 142 -0.96 -17.24 5.25
CA ILE A 142 -0.90 -18.29 6.29
C ILE A 142 -2.19 -18.30 7.11
N ASN A 143 -2.60 -17.14 7.65
CA ASN A 143 -3.83 -17.01 8.44
C ASN A 143 -4.76 -15.97 7.79
N PRO A 144 -6.03 -16.32 7.48
CA PRO A 144 -6.97 -15.38 6.87
C PRO A 144 -7.32 -14.17 7.75
N GLU A 145 -7.19 -14.25 9.07
CA GLU A 145 -7.45 -13.12 9.99
C GLU A 145 -6.52 -11.92 9.74
N GLN A 146 -5.38 -12.11 9.10
CA GLN A 146 -4.50 -11.00 8.70
C GLN A 146 -5.20 -9.97 7.79
N ALA A 147 -6.27 -10.36 7.08
CA ALA A 147 -7.04 -9.44 6.26
C ALA A 147 -7.80 -8.38 7.09
N GLU A 148 -8.21 -8.74 8.30
CA GLU A 148 -8.83 -7.81 9.25
C GLU A 148 -7.79 -6.84 9.82
N VAL A 149 -6.62 -7.36 10.22
CA VAL A 149 -5.48 -6.54 10.66
C VAL A 149 -5.03 -5.56 9.57
N ALA A 150 -5.06 -6.00 8.30
CA ALA A 150 -4.80 -5.15 7.15
C ALA A 150 -5.76 -3.96 7.09
N LEU A 151 -7.07 -4.21 7.11
CA LEU A 151 -8.08 -3.16 7.10
C LEU A 151 -7.94 -2.19 8.27
N GLU A 152 -7.73 -2.72 9.46
CA GLU A 152 -7.53 -1.94 10.69
C GLU A 152 -6.25 -1.09 10.66
N SER A 153 -5.35 -1.34 9.69
CA SER A 153 -4.16 -0.54 9.44
C SER A 153 -4.27 0.38 8.23
N GLY A 154 -5.36 0.31 7.47
CA GLY A 154 -5.56 1.07 6.23
C GLY A 154 -5.09 0.35 4.95
N ILE A 155 -4.68 -0.91 5.02
CA ILE A 155 -4.35 -1.74 3.86
C ILE A 155 -5.64 -2.39 3.33
N THR A 156 -5.93 -2.19 2.05
CA THR A 156 -7.15 -2.69 1.41
C THR A 156 -6.89 -3.76 0.34
N THR A 157 -5.62 -4.01 0.03
CA THR A 157 -5.22 -4.96 -1.02
C THR A 157 -4.00 -5.76 -0.59
N HIS A 158 -4.09 -7.08 -0.75
CA HIS A 158 -2.97 -8.01 -0.54
C HIS A 158 -2.57 -8.69 -1.85
N ILE A 159 -1.27 -8.69 -2.13
CA ILE A 159 -0.65 -9.46 -3.21
C ILE A 159 0.44 -10.34 -2.61
N GLY A 160 0.43 -11.61 -2.96
CA GLY A 160 1.39 -12.58 -2.48
C GLY A 160 0.95 -14.01 -2.76
N GLY A 161 1.36 -14.95 -1.93
CA GLY A 161 1.01 -16.35 -2.11
C GLY A 161 1.02 -17.13 -0.80
N GLY A 162 0.47 -18.33 -0.83
CA GLY A 162 0.37 -19.25 0.28
C GLY A 162 -0.94 -20.01 0.25
N THR A 163 -1.05 -21.01 1.11
CA THR A 163 -2.20 -21.93 1.19
C THR A 163 -2.56 -22.27 2.64
N GLY A 164 -2.21 -21.41 3.58
CA GLY A 164 -2.32 -21.67 5.01
C GLY A 164 -0.95 -21.92 5.66
N ALA A 165 -0.92 -22.57 6.81
CA ALA A 165 0.28 -22.76 7.63
C ALA A 165 1.20 -23.91 7.16
N SER A 166 1.34 -24.10 5.85
CA SER A 166 2.31 -25.05 5.27
C SER A 166 3.73 -24.47 5.28
N GLU A 167 4.75 -25.32 5.25
CA GLU A 167 6.14 -24.87 5.26
C GLU A 167 6.47 -24.02 4.01
N GLY A 168 5.95 -24.41 2.84
CA GLY A 168 6.10 -23.62 1.62
C GLY A 168 5.46 -22.22 1.73
N SER A 169 4.31 -22.09 2.40
CA SER A 169 3.66 -20.79 2.61
C SER A 169 4.36 -19.93 3.65
N LYS A 170 4.89 -20.55 4.72
CA LYS A 170 5.63 -19.85 5.78
C LYS A 170 6.94 -19.26 5.25
N ALA A 171 7.67 -20.04 4.44
CA ALA A 171 8.95 -19.61 3.89
C ALA A 171 8.79 -18.72 2.65
N THR A 172 7.75 -18.96 1.81
CA THR A 172 7.64 -18.30 0.50
C THR A 172 6.24 -17.76 0.22
N THR A 173 6.14 -16.72 -0.58
CA THR A 173 4.84 -16.16 -1.03
C THR A 173 4.36 -16.88 -2.28
N VAL A 174 4.16 -18.20 -2.19
CA VAL A 174 3.83 -19.08 -3.32
C VAL A 174 2.52 -19.82 -3.09
N THR A 175 1.60 -19.72 -4.06
CA THR A 175 0.43 -20.58 -4.19
C THR A 175 0.67 -21.55 -5.35
N PRO A 176 1.13 -22.79 -5.08
CA PRO A 176 1.69 -23.64 -6.12
C PRO A 176 0.63 -24.43 -6.88
N GLY A 177 0.64 -24.32 -8.20
CA GLY A 177 -0.16 -25.14 -9.10
C GLY A 177 -1.64 -24.79 -9.19
N PRO A 178 -2.32 -25.23 -10.25
CA PRO A 178 -3.70 -24.86 -10.56
C PRO A 178 -4.70 -25.18 -9.46
N TRP A 179 -4.55 -26.35 -8.80
CA TRP A 179 -5.49 -26.77 -7.77
C TRP A 179 -5.49 -25.80 -6.58
N HIS A 180 -4.31 -25.43 -6.06
CA HIS A 180 -4.21 -24.52 -4.92
C HIS A 180 -4.64 -23.10 -5.30
N ILE A 181 -4.28 -22.63 -6.50
CA ILE A 181 -4.69 -21.30 -6.98
C ILE A 181 -6.23 -21.22 -7.02
N HIS A 182 -6.92 -22.23 -7.57
CA HIS A 182 -8.38 -22.27 -7.59
C HIS A 182 -8.97 -22.25 -6.17
N ARG A 183 -8.42 -23.07 -5.24
CA ARG A 183 -8.90 -23.09 -3.83
C ARG A 183 -8.68 -21.73 -3.14
N MET A 184 -7.58 -21.07 -3.40
CA MET A 184 -7.32 -19.73 -2.81
C MET A 184 -8.20 -18.64 -3.44
N LEU A 185 -8.49 -18.72 -4.73
CA LEU A 185 -9.46 -17.81 -5.37
C LEU A 185 -10.87 -17.97 -4.78
N GLU A 186 -11.30 -19.21 -4.50
CA GLU A 186 -12.58 -19.46 -3.82
C GLU A 186 -12.56 -19.02 -2.35
N ALA A 187 -11.46 -19.27 -1.63
CA ALA A 187 -11.32 -18.82 -0.23
C ALA A 187 -11.35 -17.29 -0.12
N ALA A 188 -10.85 -16.58 -1.13
CA ALA A 188 -10.87 -15.13 -1.18
C ALA A 188 -12.27 -14.52 -1.12
N GLU A 189 -13.32 -15.27 -1.49
CA GLU A 189 -14.71 -14.82 -1.37
C GLU A 189 -15.08 -14.39 0.06
N GLY A 190 -14.40 -14.94 1.07
CA GLY A 190 -14.58 -14.60 2.48
C GLY A 190 -13.70 -13.47 3.01
N LEU A 191 -12.79 -12.90 2.21
CA LEU A 191 -11.85 -11.89 2.69
C LEU A 191 -12.35 -10.46 2.38
N PRO A 192 -12.28 -9.53 3.35
CA PRO A 192 -12.80 -8.16 3.18
C PRO A 192 -11.83 -7.20 2.45
N ILE A 193 -10.85 -7.72 1.73
CA ILE A 193 -9.81 -6.96 1.02
C ILE A 193 -9.70 -7.45 -0.43
N ASN A 194 -9.09 -6.66 -1.30
CA ASN A 194 -8.73 -7.13 -2.64
C ASN A 194 -7.55 -8.07 -2.56
N VAL A 195 -7.48 -9.04 -3.46
CA VAL A 195 -6.40 -10.04 -3.45
C VAL A 195 -5.89 -10.38 -4.84
N GLY A 196 -4.61 -10.77 -4.91
CA GLY A 196 -3.98 -11.38 -6.07
C GLY A 196 -2.96 -12.42 -5.63
N PHE A 197 -2.99 -13.62 -6.23
CA PHE A 197 -2.12 -14.73 -5.83
C PHE A 197 -0.99 -14.96 -6.83
N THR A 198 0.23 -15.17 -6.31
CA THR A 198 1.41 -15.52 -7.09
C THR A 198 1.62 -17.03 -7.10
N GLY A 199 1.90 -17.58 -8.27
CA GLY A 199 2.26 -18.98 -8.47
C GLY A 199 3.74 -19.25 -8.17
N LYS A 200 4.14 -20.53 -8.20
CA LYS A 200 5.52 -20.98 -8.02
C LYS A 200 6.34 -20.77 -9.30
N GLY A 201 7.39 -19.95 -9.22
CA GLY A 201 8.25 -19.61 -10.37
C GLY A 201 9.35 -20.63 -10.69
N GLN A 202 9.62 -21.58 -9.79
CA GLN A 202 10.67 -22.56 -9.98
C GLN A 202 10.20 -23.76 -10.81
N ALA A 203 10.40 -23.67 -12.10
CA ALA A 203 10.29 -24.80 -13.01
C ALA A 203 11.14 -24.55 -14.26
N THR A 204 11.88 -25.58 -14.69
CA THR A 204 12.57 -25.58 -15.98
C THR A 204 11.67 -26.00 -17.14
N ASN A 205 10.49 -26.54 -16.83
CA ASN A 205 9.44 -26.82 -17.81
C ASN A 205 8.45 -25.65 -17.87
N PRO A 206 8.42 -24.86 -18.95
CA PRO A 206 7.51 -23.73 -19.09
C PRO A 206 6.03 -24.09 -18.92
N THR A 207 5.63 -25.30 -19.32
CA THR A 207 4.23 -25.76 -19.19
C THR A 207 3.75 -25.69 -17.74
N ALA A 208 4.60 -26.05 -16.77
CA ALA A 208 4.27 -26.00 -15.34
C ALA A 208 4.12 -24.56 -14.81
N LEU A 209 4.72 -23.58 -15.46
CA LEU A 209 4.53 -22.16 -15.15
C LEU A 209 3.25 -21.63 -15.81
N ILE A 210 3.04 -21.96 -17.08
CA ILE A 210 1.90 -21.51 -17.89
C ILE A 210 0.57 -22.03 -17.31
N GLU A 211 0.51 -23.27 -16.82
CA GLU A 211 -0.72 -23.79 -16.21
C GLU A 211 -1.15 -23.00 -14.96
N GLN A 212 -0.20 -22.44 -14.19
CA GLN A 212 -0.50 -21.61 -13.02
C GLN A 212 -1.04 -20.23 -13.44
N ILE A 213 -0.47 -19.64 -14.49
CA ILE A 213 -0.99 -18.38 -15.06
C ILE A 213 -2.41 -18.59 -15.60
N ASN A 214 -2.65 -19.69 -16.33
CA ASN A 214 -3.98 -20.04 -16.84
C ASN A 214 -4.99 -20.35 -15.71
N ALA A 215 -4.52 -20.78 -14.55
CA ALA A 215 -5.35 -21.02 -13.37
C ALA A 215 -5.67 -19.72 -12.58
N GLY A 216 -5.11 -18.57 -12.97
CA GLY A 216 -5.44 -17.28 -12.37
C GLY A 216 -4.33 -16.64 -11.54
N ALA A 217 -3.14 -17.20 -11.47
CA ALA A 217 -2.01 -16.52 -10.83
C ALA A 217 -1.72 -15.19 -11.54
N ILE A 218 -1.55 -14.11 -10.76
CA ILE A 218 -1.27 -12.76 -11.30
C ILE A 218 0.21 -12.56 -11.65
N GLY A 219 1.04 -13.52 -11.32
CA GLY A 219 2.48 -13.52 -11.51
C GLY A 219 3.10 -14.76 -10.89
N LEU A 220 4.42 -14.82 -10.93
CA LEU A 220 5.17 -15.93 -10.35
C LEU A 220 6.15 -15.41 -9.31
N LYS A 221 6.29 -16.15 -8.22
CA LYS A 221 7.30 -15.91 -7.19
C LYS A 221 8.47 -16.87 -7.37
N VAL A 222 9.66 -16.34 -7.48
CA VAL A 222 10.92 -17.06 -7.42
C VAL A 222 11.53 -16.84 -6.03
N HIS A 223 11.92 -17.91 -5.35
CA HIS A 223 12.43 -17.89 -3.98
C HIS A 223 13.56 -18.89 -3.78
N GLU A 224 14.60 -18.53 -3.02
CA GLU A 224 15.77 -19.39 -2.80
C GLU A 224 15.43 -20.78 -2.23
N ASP A 225 14.47 -20.90 -1.31
CA ASP A 225 14.08 -22.20 -0.73
C ASP A 225 13.57 -23.22 -1.76
N TRP A 226 13.14 -22.74 -2.92
CA TRP A 226 12.79 -23.57 -4.06
C TRP A 226 13.88 -23.59 -5.15
N GLY A 227 14.98 -22.87 -4.95
CA GLY A 227 16.08 -22.71 -5.90
C GLY A 227 15.92 -21.48 -6.80
N ALA A 228 16.45 -20.32 -6.40
CA ALA A 228 16.46 -19.11 -7.20
C ALA A 228 17.65 -19.06 -8.17
N THR A 229 17.77 -20.10 -8.99
CA THR A 229 18.87 -20.22 -9.96
C THR A 229 18.66 -19.27 -11.15
N PRO A 230 19.74 -18.80 -11.82
CA PRO A 230 19.63 -18.03 -13.06
C PRO A 230 18.76 -18.69 -14.13
N SER A 231 18.81 -20.02 -14.23
CA SER A 231 17.99 -20.79 -15.18
C SER A 231 16.50 -20.75 -14.80
N ALA A 232 16.14 -21.01 -13.54
CA ALA A 232 14.74 -20.95 -13.09
C ALA A 232 14.16 -19.53 -13.29
N LEU A 233 14.94 -18.52 -12.94
CA LEU A 233 14.56 -17.11 -13.12
C LEU A 233 14.34 -16.77 -14.59
N SER A 234 15.24 -17.21 -15.49
CA SER A 234 15.09 -16.95 -16.92
C SER A 234 13.83 -17.58 -17.49
N HIS A 235 13.51 -18.84 -17.15
CA HIS A 235 12.27 -19.50 -17.59
C HIS A 235 11.02 -18.80 -17.05
N ALA A 236 11.04 -18.37 -15.80
CA ALA A 236 9.93 -17.62 -15.21
C ALA A 236 9.69 -16.29 -15.94
N LEU A 237 10.78 -15.57 -16.27
CA LEU A 237 10.73 -14.31 -17.01
C LEU A 237 10.25 -14.50 -18.45
N ASP A 238 10.66 -15.58 -19.14
CA ASP A 238 10.20 -15.90 -20.49
C ASP A 238 8.68 -16.09 -20.52
N VAL A 239 8.13 -16.83 -19.55
CA VAL A 239 6.67 -16.99 -19.39
C VAL A 239 6.00 -15.66 -18.99
N ALA A 240 6.63 -14.89 -18.13
CA ALA A 240 6.08 -13.59 -17.72
C ALA A 240 5.96 -12.62 -18.92
N ASP A 241 6.96 -12.61 -19.82
CA ASP A 241 6.96 -11.79 -21.01
C ASP A 241 5.84 -12.20 -21.99
N GLU A 242 5.57 -13.50 -22.11
CA GLU A 242 4.49 -14.03 -22.94
C GLU A 242 3.09 -13.68 -22.43
N PHE A 243 2.90 -13.69 -21.11
CA PHE A 243 1.57 -13.56 -20.49
C PHE A 243 1.31 -12.21 -19.81
N ASP A 244 2.23 -11.25 -19.91
CA ASP A 244 2.14 -9.92 -19.29
C ASP A 244 1.87 -9.97 -17.78
N VAL A 245 2.68 -10.74 -17.04
CA VAL A 245 2.58 -10.90 -15.59
C VAL A 245 3.87 -10.51 -14.89
N GLN A 246 3.81 -10.28 -13.56
CA GLN A 246 4.98 -9.90 -12.78
C GLN A 246 5.76 -11.12 -12.28
N ILE A 247 7.08 -10.97 -12.18
CA ILE A 247 7.94 -11.85 -11.40
C ILE A 247 8.34 -11.13 -10.11
N ALA A 248 8.06 -11.76 -8.97
CA ALA A 248 8.56 -11.33 -7.67
C ALA A 248 9.74 -12.22 -7.27
N LEU A 249 10.88 -11.62 -6.96
CA LEU A 249 12.11 -12.34 -6.65
C LEU A 249 12.56 -12.13 -5.20
N HIS A 250 12.72 -13.23 -4.47
CA HIS A 250 13.63 -13.37 -3.34
C HIS A 250 14.89 -14.07 -3.86
N ALA A 251 15.98 -13.33 -3.98
CA ALA A 251 17.21 -13.81 -4.59
C ALA A 251 17.97 -14.81 -3.68
N ASP A 252 18.99 -15.45 -4.23
CA ASP A 252 19.80 -16.46 -3.57
C ASP A 252 20.75 -15.85 -2.54
N THR A 253 20.42 -15.95 -1.25
CA THR A 253 21.19 -15.33 -0.15
C THR A 253 22.59 -15.93 0.00
N LEU A 254 22.71 -17.23 -0.18
CA LEU A 254 23.97 -17.96 0.01
C LEU A 254 24.89 -17.92 -1.21
N ASN A 255 24.43 -17.32 -2.31
CA ASN A 255 25.16 -17.33 -3.59
C ASN A 255 25.46 -18.77 -4.08
N GLU A 256 24.56 -19.72 -3.81
CA GLU A 256 24.75 -21.15 -4.18
C GLU A 256 24.75 -21.35 -5.69
N ALA A 257 23.94 -20.56 -6.41
CA ALA A 257 23.77 -20.65 -7.86
C ALA A 257 24.51 -19.54 -8.63
N GLY A 258 25.28 -18.71 -7.96
CA GLY A 258 25.96 -17.56 -8.50
C GLY A 258 25.76 -16.30 -7.66
N PHE A 259 26.42 -15.22 -8.05
CA PHE A 259 26.35 -13.92 -7.40
C PHE A 259 25.26 -13.03 -7.99
N MET A 260 25.14 -11.82 -7.48
CA MET A 260 24.16 -10.83 -7.95
C MET A 260 24.29 -10.59 -9.46
N GLU A 261 25.52 -10.56 -9.99
CA GLU A 261 25.81 -10.38 -11.41
C GLU A 261 25.25 -11.52 -12.27
N ASP A 262 25.27 -12.77 -11.79
CA ASP A 262 24.69 -13.93 -12.51
C ASP A 262 23.17 -13.85 -12.56
N THR A 263 22.54 -13.44 -11.47
CA THR A 263 21.10 -13.15 -11.41
C THR A 263 20.74 -12.02 -12.36
N MET A 264 21.47 -10.91 -12.36
CA MET A 264 21.22 -9.79 -13.28
C MET A 264 21.47 -10.16 -14.74
N ALA A 265 22.44 -11.03 -15.02
CA ALA A 265 22.68 -11.57 -16.36
C ALA A 265 21.49 -12.43 -16.85
N ALA A 266 20.82 -13.14 -15.96
CA ALA A 266 19.60 -13.89 -16.29
C ALA A 266 18.37 -12.96 -16.47
N VAL A 267 18.27 -11.90 -15.70
CA VAL A 267 17.21 -10.88 -15.80
C VAL A 267 17.31 -10.10 -17.12
N LYS A 268 18.51 -9.72 -17.50
CA LYS A 268 18.78 -8.84 -18.66
C LYS A 268 18.08 -7.49 -18.51
N ASP A 269 17.30 -7.11 -19.50
CA ASP A 269 16.50 -5.87 -19.55
C ASP A 269 15.02 -6.08 -19.15
N ARG A 270 14.66 -7.28 -18.69
CA ARG A 270 13.29 -7.64 -18.33
C ARG A 270 12.90 -7.08 -16.96
N VAL A 271 11.67 -6.58 -16.84
CA VAL A 271 11.19 -6.00 -15.58
C VAL A 271 11.00 -7.07 -14.50
N LEU A 272 11.33 -6.71 -13.25
CA LEU A 272 11.29 -7.59 -12.10
C LEU A 272 10.96 -6.80 -10.83
N HIS A 273 10.08 -7.34 -9.98
CA HIS A 273 9.87 -6.85 -8.62
C HIS A 273 10.85 -7.55 -7.67
N MET A 274 11.84 -6.81 -7.16
CA MET A 274 12.83 -7.32 -6.22
C MET A 274 12.38 -7.06 -4.79
N TYR A 275 12.21 -8.13 -4.01
CA TYR A 275 11.80 -8.07 -2.60
C TYR A 275 12.98 -7.74 -1.68
N HIS A 276 12.71 -7.12 -0.51
CA HIS A 276 13.67 -6.81 0.57
C HIS A 276 15.10 -6.56 0.05
N ILE A 277 15.19 -5.63 -0.90
CA ILE A 277 16.37 -5.37 -1.72
C ILE A 277 17.60 -4.90 -0.93
N GLU A 278 17.42 -4.48 0.33
CA GLU A 278 18.55 -4.16 1.22
C GLU A 278 19.33 -5.42 1.65
N GLY A 279 18.71 -6.60 1.62
CA GLY A 279 19.33 -7.90 1.78
C GLY A 279 19.02 -8.65 3.08
N ALA A 280 18.61 -8.02 4.18
CA ALA A 280 18.37 -8.71 5.46
C ALA A 280 17.21 -9.69 5.41
N GLY A 281 16.16 -9.40 4.65
CA GLY A 281 15.05 -10.32 4.38
C GLY A 281 15.44 -11.51 3.49
N GLY A 282 16.59 -11.46 2.84
CA GLY A 282 17.15 -12.45 1.93
C GLY A 282 17.52 -11.86 0.57
N GLY A 283 18.58 -12.37 0.00
CA GLY A 283 19.12 -11.96 -1.29
C GLY A 283 20.65 -11.85 -1.28
N HIS A 284 21.24 -11.82 -2.43
CA HIS A 284 22.69 -11.90 -2.62
C HIS A 284 23.48 -11.05 -1.63
N ALA A 285 24.31 -11.71 -0.84
CA ALA A 285 25.21 -11.05 0.08
C ALA A 285 26.55 -10.73 -0.61
N PRO A 286 27.15 -9.55 -0.38
CA PRO A 286 26.63 -8.47 0.47
C PRO A 286 25.90 -7.37 -0.30
N ASP A 287 25.66 -7.50 -1.59
CA ASP A 287 25.51 -6.38 -2.50
C ASP A 287 24.24 -6.38 -3.37
N LEU A 288 23.20 -7.15 -2.99
CA LEU A 288 21.90 -7.13 -3.67
C LEU A 288 21.38 -5.70 -3.85
N ILE A 289 21.61 -4.84 -2.86
CA ILE A 289 21.16 -3.44 -2.85
C ILE A 289 21.62 -2.66 -4.11
N LYS A 290 22.72 -3.05 -4.74
CA LYS A 290 23.22 -2.47 -5.99
C LYS A 290 22.23 -2.65 -7.15
N SER A 291 21.42 -3.70 -7.11
CA SER A 291 20.41 -3.95 -8.15
C SER A 291 19.34 -2.86 -8.22
N ALA A 292 19.14 -2.07 -7.18
CA ALA A 292 18.25 -0.92 -7.20
C ALA A 292 18.66 0.20 -8.16
N ALA A 293 19.90 0.20 -8.64
CA ALA A 293 20.37 1.15 -9.66
C ALA A 293 19.87 0.82 -11.08
N PHE A 294 19.39 -0.40 -11.33
CA PHE A 294 18.93 -0.81 -12.66
C PHE A 294 17.51 -0.32 -12.94
N SER A 295 17.29 0.19 -14.16
CA SER A 295 16.01 0.77 -14.59
C SER A 295 14.87 -0.24 -14.72
N ASN A 296 15.17 -1.51 -14.86
CA ASN A 296 14.20 -2.61 -15.00
C ASN A 296 13.92 -3.33 -13.66
N ILE A 297 14.56 -2.92 -12.56
CA ILE A 297 14.30 -3.44 -11.23
C ILE A 297 13.34 -2.52 -10.49
N LEU A 298 12.22 -3.07 -10.02
CA LEU A 298 11.23 -2.40 -9.19
C LEU A 298 11.46 -2.84 -7.73
N PRO A 299 12.19 -2.04 -6.94
CA PRO A 299 12.66 -2.46 -5.62
C PRO A 299 11.60 -2.25 -4.53
N SER A 300 11.49 -3.20 -3.62
CA SER A 300 10.71 -3.03 -2.40
C SER A 300 11.52 -3.36 -1.14
N SER A 301 11.18 -2.66 -0.07
CA SER A 301 11.60 -2.97 1.30
C SER A 301 10.52 -3.76 2.03
N THR A 302 10.90 -4.41 3.11
CA THR A 302 9.98 -4.97 4.08
C THR A 302 10.07 -4.23 5.42
N ASN A 303 8.97 -4.16 6.14
CA ASN A 303 8.85 -3.25 7.28
C ASN A 303 9.72 -3.57 8.52
N PRO A 304 10.23 -4.79 8.76
CA PRO A 304 11.05 -5.07 9.95
C PRO A 304 12.37 -4.31 10.01
N THR A 305 12.98 -3.99 8.88
CA THR A 305 14.24 -3.22 8.84
C THR A 305 14.01 -1.71 8.97
N LEU A 306 12.77 -1.24 8.87
CA LEU A 306 12.38 0.15 8.77
C LEU A 306 11.68 0.69 10.02
N PRO A 307 12.04 1.90 10.48
CA PRO A 307 13.32 2.54 10.25
C PRO A 307 14.42 1.86 11.07
N TYR A 308 15.69 2.11 10.72
CA TYR A 308 16.82 1.58 11.48
C TYR A 308 16.83 2.08 12.93
N THR A 309 16.80 1.14 13.88
CA THR A 309 16.79 1.38 15.34
C THR A 309 17.91 0.60 16.03
N HIS A 310 18.14 0.90 17.30
CA HIS A 310 19.10 0.14 18.11
C HIS A 310 18.79 -1.36 18.21
N ASN A 311 17.51 -1.75 18.07
CA ASN A 311 17.06 -3.14 18.21
C ASN A 311 16.93 -3.87 16.87
N THR A 312 16.98 -3.15 15.74
CA THR A 312 16.62 -3.73 14.43
C THR A 312 17.45 -4.96 14.08
N VAL A 313 18.76 -4.93 14.34
CA VAL A 313 19.66 -6.06 14.02
C VAL A 313 19.31 -7.28 14.86
N ASP A 314 19.14 -7.11 16.17
CA ASP A 314 18.85 -8.21 17.10
C ASP A 314 17.47 -8.81 16.84
N GLU A 315 16.45 -7.96 16.63
CA GLU A 315 15.08 -8.41 16.29
C GLU A 315 15.07 -9.17 14.96
N HIS A 316 15.87 -8.72 13.98
CA HIS A 316 15.93 -9.38 12.68
C HIS A 316 16.64 -10.74 12.75
N LEU A 317 17.68 -10.84 13.59
CA LEU A 317 18.35 -12.11 13.87
C LEU A 317 17.36 -13.14 14.45
N ASP A 318 16.58 -12.76 15.46
CA ASP A 318 15.56 -13.62 16.04
C ASP A 318 14.50 -14.05 14.99
N MET A 319 14.07 -13.13 14.13
CA MET A 319 13.12 -13.45 13.07
C MET A 319 13.68 -14.46 12.05
N VAL A 320 14.94 -14.29 11.62
CA VAL A 320 15.61 -15.23 10.70
C VAL A 320 15.71 -16.62 11.34
N MET A 321 16.13 -16.68 12.61
CA MET A 321 16.25 -17.94 13.33
C MET A 321 14.91 -18.71 13.38
N ILE A 322 13.81 -18.00 13.65
CA ILE A 322 12.48 -18.60 13.76
C ILE A 322 11.94 -18.99 12.39
N THR A 323 12.01 -18.11 11.41
CA THR A 323 11.40 -18.28 10.08
C THR A 323 12.06 -19.43 9.30
N HIS A 324 13.37 -19.59 9.43
CA HIS A 324 14.12 -20.65 8.74
C HIS A 324 14.30 -21.91 9.59
N HIS A 325 13.59 -22.04 10.72
CA HIS A 325 13.68 -23.19 11.62
C HIS A 325 15.10 -23.49 12.11
N LEU A 326 15.91 -22.45 12.31
CA LEU A 326 17.28 -22.56 12.76
C LEU A 326 17.36 -22.86 14.28
N ASN A 327 18.43 -23.49 14.69
CA ASN A 327 18.62 -23.92 16.07
C ASN A 327 19.76 -23.13 16.73
N ALA A 328 19.44 -22.33 17.74
CA ALA A 328 20.43 -21.54 18.49
C ALA A 328 21.50 -22.37 19.22
N ALA A 329 21.34 -23.69 19.32
CA ALA A 329 22.37 -24.59 19.84
C ALA A 329 23.39 -25.08 18.77
N ILE A 330 23.16 -24.74 17.50
CA ILE A 330 24.02 -25.09 16.37
C ILE A 330 24.77 -23.85 15.91
N PRO A 331 26.11 -23.79 16.06
CA PRO A 331 26.88 -22.60 15.67
C PRO A 331 26.76 -22.23 14.19
N GLU A 332 26.61 -23.22 13.32
CA GLU A 332 26.46 -23.03 11.87
C GLU A 332 25.15 -22.34 11.53
N ASP A 333 24.06 -22.67 12.24
CA ASP A 333 22.76 -22.03 12.07
C ASP A 333 22.82 -20.54 12.49
N ILE A 334 23.50 -20.25 13.61
CA ILE A 334 23.71 -18.87 14.06
C ILE A 334 24.54 -18.11 13.04
N ALA A 335 25.64 -18.71 12.56
CA ALA A 335 26.51 -18.08 11.56
C ALA A 335 25.77 -17.81 10.23
N PHE A 336 24.88 -18.71 9.83
CA PHE A 336 24.01 -18.49 8.67
C PHE A 336 23.09 -17.29 8.88
N ALA A 337 22.37 -17.24 10.00
CA ALA A 337 21.46 -16.14 10.30
C ALA A 337 22.21 -14.80 10.37
N ASP A 338 23.34 -14.76 11.07
CA ASP A 338 24.19 -13.56 11.24
C ASP A 338 24.78 -13.07 9.90
N SER A 339 25.09 -13.99 8.99
CA SER A 339 25.63 -13.64 7.67
C SER A 339 24.64 -12.86 6.78
N ARG A 340 23.35 -12.98 7.03
CA ARG A 340 22.28 -12.29 6.26
C ARG A 340 22.06 -10.85 6.70
N ILE A 341 22.39 -10.51 7.94
CA ILE A 341 21.97 -9.25 8.56
C ILE A 341 23.16 -8.31 8.67
N ARG A 342 23.05 -7.14 8.06
CA ARG A 342 24.09 -6.12 8.06
C ARG A 342 23.51 -4.78 8.41
N LYS A 343 24.00 -4.20 9.51
CA LYS A 343 23.54 -2.88 9.97
C LYS A 343 23.82 -1.79 8.93
N GLU A 344 24.86 -1.96 8.11
CA GLU A 344 25.28 -0.98 7.12
C GLU A 344 24.26 -0.86 5.98
N THR A 345 23.78 -2.00 5.45
CA THR A 345 22.74 -1.99 4.40
C THR A 345 21.38 -1.56 4.95
N ILE A 346 21.02 -1.98 6.17
CA ILE A 346 19.81 -1.55 6.86
C ILE A 346 19.84 -0.03 7.11
N ALA A 347 20.96 0.52 7.59
CA ALA A 347 21.10 1.95 7.81
C ALA A 347 21.07 2.76 6.50
N ALA A 348 21.60 2.21 5.41
CA ALA A 348 21.52 2.84 4.10
C ALA A 348 20.13 2.80 3.49
N GLU A 349 19.33 1.79 3.82
CA GLU A 349 17.97 1.61 3.33
C GLU A 349 17.08 2.82 3.60
N ASP A 350 17.08 3.36 4.83
CA ASP A 350 16.32 4.56 5.19
C ASP A 350 16.64 5.73 4.25
N VAL A 351 17.94 5.93 3.97
CA VAL A 351 18.41 7.01 3.10
C VAL A 351 17.94 6.78 1.65
N LEU A 352 18.05 5.56 1.15
CA LEU A 352 17.63 5.20 -0.21
C LEU A 352 16.10 5.31 -0.38
N GLN A 353 15.33 5.07 0.68
CA GLN A 353 13.89 5.36 0.71
C GLN A 353 13.63 6.85 0.50
N ASP A 354 14.34 7.71 1.23
CA ASP A 354 14.17 9.17 1.17
C ASP A 354 14.69 9.77 -0.15
N MET A 355 15.70 9.16 -0.76
CA MET A 355 16.20 9.54 -2.08
C MET A 355 15.27 9.11 -3.24
N GLY A 356 14.25 8.29 -2.97
CA GLY A 356 13.36 7.74 -4.00
C GLY A 356 14.04 6.67 -4.88
N VAL A 357 15.06 6.03 -4.35
CA VAL A 357 15.73 4.88 -5.00
C VAL A 357 14.92 3.61 -4.79
N PHE A 358 14.39 3.39 -3.59
CA PHE A 358 13.47 2.29 -3.33
C PHE A 358 12.04 2.73 -3.56
N SER A 359 11.31 1.97 -4.37
CA SER A 359 10.03 2.39 -4.93
C SER A 359 8.82 2.00 -4.07
N MET A 360 8.94 0.96 -3.25
CA MET A 360 7.83 0.39 -2.48
C MET A 360 8.26 -0.03 -1.08
N ILE A 361 7.26 -0.08 -0.17
CA ILE A 361 7.36 -0.68 1.15
C ILE A 361 6.22 -1.68 1.31
N SER A 362 6.53 -2.90 1.76
CA SER A 362 5.61 -4.01 1.97
C SER A 362 5.83 -4.64 3.35
N SER A 363 5.10 -5.70 3.69
CA SER A 363 5.18 -6.25 5.04
C SER A 363 6.14 -7.42 5.20
N ASP A 364 6.14 -8.39 4.30
CA ASP A 364 6.64 -9.74 4.54
C ASP A 364 5.81 -10.44 5.65
N SER A 365 4.48 -10.25 5.58
CA SER A 365 3.55 -10.60 6.66
C SER A 365 3.51 -12.08 6.95
N GLN A 366 3.45 -12.38 8.23
CA GLN A 366 3.44 -13.72 8.84
C GLN A 366 4.71 -14.56 8.59
N ALA A 367 5.72 -14.03 7.89
CA ALA A 367 7.07 -14.57 7.87
C ALA A 367 7.98 -13.66 8.70
N MET A 368 8.70 -12.70 8.07
CA MET A 368 9.62 -11.83 8.78
C MET A 368 9.06 -10.42 9.04
N GLY A 369 7.77 -10.18 8.83
CA GLY A 369 7.17 -8.86 9.02
C GLY A 369 5.71 -8.86 9.42
N ARG A 370 5.11 -7.66 9.48
CA ARG A 370 3.77 -7.44 10.05
C ARG A 370 2.91 -6.60 9.14
N VAL A 371 1.81 -7.15 8.65
CA VAL A 371 0.86 -6.46 7.76
C VAL A 371 0.31 -5.16 8.39
N GLY A 372 0.10 -5.15 9.70
CA GLY A 372 -0.42 -3.98 10.42
C GLY A 372 0.56 -2.81 10.55
N GLU A 373 1.81 -2.93 10.11
CA GLU A 373 2.85 -1.93 10.32
C GLU A 373 3.37 -1.29 9.03
N VAL A 374 2.88 -1.66 7.84
CA VAL A 374 3.37 -1.10 6.56
C VAL A 374 3.25 0.43 6.54
N ILE A 375 2.08 0.96 6.83
CA ILE A 375 1.82 2.40 6.80
C ILE A 375 2.58 3.10 7.93
N THR A 376 2.48 2.57 9.16
CA THR A 376 3.17 3.16 10.32
C THR A 376 4.68 3.26 10.10
N ARG A 377 5.33 2.18 9.67
CA ARG A 377 6.78 2.15 9.43
C ARG A 377 7.18 3.09 8.28
N THR A 378 6.38 3.18 7.24
CA THR A 378 6.62 4.14 6.14
C THR A 378 6.69 5.57 6.65
N TRP A 379 5.78 5.99 7.52
CA TRP A 379 5.77 7.35 8.06
C TRP A 379 6.81 7.57 9.15
N GLN A 380 7.21 6.53 9.88
CA GLN A 380 8.36 6.57 10.79
C GLN A 380 9.66 6.82 10.04
N VAL A 381 9.88 6.16 8.89
CA VAL A 381 11.05 6.44 8.03
C VAL A 381 11.02 7.88 7.52
N ALA A 382 9.87 8.35 7.00
CA ALA A 382 9.73 9.72 6.52
C ALA A 382 10.07 10.77 7.59
N HIS A 383 9.59 10.54 8.83
CA HIS A 383 9.92 11.37 9.98
C HIS A 383 11.43 11.37 10.27
N ARG A 384 12.04 10.19 10.39
CA ARG A 384 13.48 10.05 10.67
C ARG A 384 14.34 10.69 9.59
N MET A 385 13.96 10.54 8.35
CA MET A 385 14.72 11.12 7.24
C MET A 385 14.63 12.64 7.22
N LYS A 386 13.48 13.23 7.59
CA LYS A 386 13.42 14.69 7.78
C LYS A 386 14.34 15.16 8.92
N GLU A 387 14.40 14.43 10.03
CA GLU A 387 15.31 14.77 11.14
C GLU A 387 16.78 14.73 10.73
N GLN A 388 17.19 13.69 9.99
CA GLN A 388 18.60 13.47 9.67
C GLN A 388 19.07 14.22 8.43
N ARG A 389 18.21 14.43 7.44
CA ARG A 389 18.55 14.97 6.12
C ARG A 389 17.97 16.35 5.83
N GLY A 390 17.07 16.84 6.71
CA GLY A 390 16.36 18.09 6.48
C GLY A 390 15.23 18.00 5.45
N PRO A 391 14.72 19.13 4.95
CA PRO A 391 13.66 19.16 3.94
C PRO A 391 14.16 18.61 2.59
N LEU A 392 13.25 18.03 1.80
CA LEU A 392 13.52 17.76 0.38
C LEU A 392 13.50 19.06 -0.43
N ASP A 393 14.04 18.98 -1.66
CA ASP A 393 13.97 20.10 -2.59
C ASP A 393 12.52 20.54 -2.81
N GLY A 394 12.24 21.82 -2.57
CA GLY A 394 10.91 22.40 -2.64
C GLY A 394 10.06 22.25 -1.38
N ASP A 395 10.49 21.47 -0.39
CA ASP A 395 9.88 21.43 0.95
C ASP A 395 10.47 22.54 1.82
N PHE A 396 9.70 23.02 2.79
CA PHE A 396 10.13 24.03 3.74
C PHE A 396 9.42 23.88 5.08
N GLU A 397 9.68 24.75 6.04
CA GLU A 397 9.06 24.68 7.35
C GLU A 397 7.52 24.62 7.24
N HIS A 398 6.91 23.60 7.84
CA HIS A 398 5.48 23.30 7.79
C HIS A 398 4.92 22.95 6.39
N ASN A 399 5.77 22.57 5.46
CA ASN A 399 5.37 22.01 4.17
C ASN A 399 6.34 20.91 3.74
N ASP A 400 5.94 19.66 3.87
CA ASP A 400 6.69 18.48 3.48
C ASP A 400 6.02 17.75 2.30
N ASN A 401 5.29 18.47 1.46
CA ASN A 401 4.43 17.87 0.44
C ASN A 401 5.21 16.97 -0.53
N ASN A 402 6.45 17.31 -0.91
CA ASN A 402 7.23 16.46 -1.80
C ASN A 402 7.63 15.14 -1.11
N ARG A 403 8.05 15.20 0.16
CA ARG A 403 8.31 13.98 0.94
C ARG A 403 7.03 13.19 1.16
N ILE A 404 5.93 13.82 1.52
CA ILE A 404 4.63 13.18 1.73
C ILE A 404 4.17 12.44 0.47
N LYS A 405 4.19 13.08 -0.69
CA LYS A 405 3.85 12.48 -1.99
C LYS A 405 4.78 11.31 -2.35
N ARG A 406 6.07 11.39 -1.99
CA ARG A 406 7.05 10.31 -2.18
C ARG A 406 6.69 9.08 -1.34
N TYR A 407 6.41 9.28 -0.06
CA TYR A 407 6.21 8.16 0.86
C TYR A 407 4.83 7.52 0.72
N ILE A 408 3.76 8.28 0.46
CA ILE A 408 2.44 7.69 0.22
C ILE A 408 2.43 6.84 -1.05
N ALA A 409 3.17 7.21 -2.09
CA ALA A 409 3.27 6.45 -3.32
C ALA A 409 3.83 5.03 -3.11
N LYS A 410 4.65 4.82 -2.07
CA LYS A 410 5.35 3.54 -1.81
C LYS A 410 4.44 2.39 -1.41
N TYR A 411 3.28 2.68 -0.84
CA TYR A 411 2.31 1.65 -0.44
C TYR A 411 0.92 1.84 -1.08
N THR A 412 0.81 2.74 -2.06
CA THR A 412 -0.44 2.99 -2.80
C THR A 412 -0.24 2.80 -4.30
N ILE A 413 0.14 3.84 -5.03
CA ILE A 413 0.19 3.79 -6.51
C ILE A 413 1.34 2.94 -7.06
N ASN A 414 2.53 2.95 -6.44
CA ASN A 414 3.68 2.21 -6.97
C ASN A 414 3.48 0.69 -6.93
N PRO A 415 3.02 0.07 -5.82
CA PRO A 415 2.64 -1.34 -5.84
C PRO A 415 1.51 -1.65 -6.81
N ALA A 416 0.54 -0.74 -7.00
CA ALA A 416 -0.53 -0.92 -7.98
C ALA A 416 0.02 -0.95 -9.42
N ILE A 417 0.94 -0.06 -9.77
CA ILE A 417 1.62 -0.05 -11.08
C ILE A 417 2.43 -1.33 -11.24
N THR A 418 3.26 -1.68 -10.26
CA THR A 418 4.16 -2.85 -10.30
C THR A 418 3.41 -4.15 -10.62
N HIS A 419 2.20 -4.30 -10.12
CA HIS A 419 1.39 -5.52 -10.32
C HIS A 419 0.25 -5.36 -11.34
N GLY A 420 0.25 -4.28 -12.13
CA GLY A 420 -0.69 -4.08 -13.23
C GLY A 420 -2.15 -3.91 -12.82
N ILE A 421 -2.39 -3.32 -11.63
CA ILE A 421 -3.73 -3.08 -11.07
C ILE A 421 -4.06 -1.60 -10.86
N SER A 422 -3.21 -0.70 -11.33
CA SER A 422 -3.33 0.75 -11.09
C SER A 422 -4.56 1.41 -11.73
N GLU A 423 -5.20 0.77 -12.70
CA GLU A 423 -6.48 1.25 -13.24
C GLU A 423 -7.66 1.05 -12.27
N TYR A 424 -7.50 0.15 -11.30
CA TYR A 424 -8.60 -0.24 -10.42
C TYR A 424 -8.47 0.35 -9.01
N VAL A 425 -7.24 0.45 -8.50
CA VAL A 425 -6.92 0.84 -7.10
C VAL A 425 -5.61 1.61 -7.03
N GLY A 426 -5.25 2.11 -5.84
CA GLY A 426 -3.92 2.69 -5.54
C GLY A 426 -3.84 4.21 -5.58
N SER A 427 -4.92 4.91 -5.90
CA SER A 427 -5.01 6.37 -5.79
C SER A 427 -6.45 6.85 -5.73
N ILE A 428 -6.66 8.10 -5.30
CA ILE A 428 -7.98 8.75 -5.30
C ILE A 428 -8.16 9.46 -6.64
N GLU A 429 -8.73 8.73 -7.60
CA GLU A 429 -8.95 9.21 -8.97
C GLU A 429 -10.28 8.69 -9.52
N PRO A 430 -10.98 9.49 -10.38
CA PRO A 430 -12.19 9.03 -11.04
C PRO A 430 -11.97 7.73 -11.85
N GLY A 431 -12.92 6.81 -11.73
CA GLY A 431 -12.91 5.48 -12.38
C GLY A 431 -12.35 4.36 -11.50
N LYS A 432 -11.68 4.66 -10.40
CA LYS A 432 -11.14 3.66 -9.48
C LYS A 432 -12.17 3.22 -8.43
N LEU A 433 -12.00 2.01 -7.93
CA LEU A 433 -12.78 1.49 -6.81
C LEU A 433 -12.63 2.44 -5.61
N ALA A 434 -13.72 2.77 -4.96
CA ALA A 434 -13.71 3.64 -3.79
C ALA A 434 -13.17 2.90 -2.55
N ASP A 435 -11.87 2.59 -2.59
CA ASP A 435 -11.10 2.05 -1.47
C ASP A 435 -10.36 3.21 -0.81
N ILE A 436 -10.94 3.72 0.27
CA ILE A 436 -10.60 5.01 0.88
C ILE A 436 -10.43 4.84 2.38
N VAL A 437 -9.41 5.48 2.93
CA VAL A 437 -9.12 5.47 4.36
C VAL A 437 -9.24 6.88 4.92
N LEU A 438 -10.07 7.05 5.94
CA LEU A 438 -10.19 8.29 6.71
C LEU A 438 -9.37 8.21 7.99
N TRP A 439 -8.66 9.29 8.26
CA TRP A 439 -7.78 9.42 9.42
C TRP A 439 -8.14 10.68 10.22
N ASP A 440 -8.26 10.53 11.53
CA ASP A 440 -8.03 11.67 12.40
C ASP A 440 -6.55 12.07 12.29
N PRO A 441 -6.21 13.35 12.04
CA PRO A 441 -4.82 13.77 11.91
C PRO A 441 -3.91 13.36 13.06
N ILE A 442 -4.46 13.29 14.30
CA ILE A 442 -3.72 12.87 15.50
C ILE A 442 -3.29 11.40 15.42
N PHE A 443 -4.10 10.55 14.76
CA PHE A 443 -3.86 9.12 14.61
C PHE A 443 -3.44 8.72 13.20
N PHE A 444 -3.05 9.70 12.37
CA PHE A 444 -2.60 9.42 11.00
C PHE A 444 -1.46 8.39 10.97
N GLY A 445 -1.61 7.41 10.08
CA GLY A 445 -0.63 6.34 9.91
C GLY A 445 -0.64 5.26 11.00
N VAL A 446 -1.45 5.45 12.06
CA VAL A 446 -1.54 4.52 13.19
C VAL A 446 -2.87 3.81 13.22
N LYS A 447 -3.96 4.58 13.20
CA LYS A 447 -5.31 4.08 13.45
C LYS A 447 -6.32 4.78 12.55
N PRO A 448 -6.76 4.15 11.44
CA PRO A 448 -7.85 4.68 10.63
C PRO A 448 -9.11 4.90 11.46
N GLU A 449 -9.81 6.00 11.26
CA GLU A 449 -11.12 6.23 11.86
C GLU A 449 -12.17 5.33 11.20
N LEU A 450 -12.12 5.27 9.87
CA LEU A 450 -12.93 4.34 9.10
C LEU A 450 -12.27 3.97 7.76
N VAL A 451 -12.64 2.80 7.24
CA VAL A 451 -12.21 2.31 5.93
C VAL A 451 -13.44 2.05 5.07
N VAL A 452 -13.48 2.73 3.94
CA VAL A 452 -14.48 2.53 2.88
C VAL A 452 -13.89 1.56 1.85
N LYS A 453 -14.66 0.54 1.47
CA LYS A 453 -14.33 -0.41 0.41
C LYS A 453 -15.47 -0.43 -0.59
N GLY A 454 -15.17 -0.20 -1.86
CA GLY A 454 -16.17 -0.20 -2.90
C GLY A 454 -17.38 0.69 -2.56
N GLY A 455 -17.14 1.84 -1.93
CA GLY A 455 -18.16 2.82 -1.58
C GLY A 455 -19.00 2.50 -0.34
N LEU A 456 -18.71 1.43 0.40
CA LEU A 456 -19.36 1.12 1.68
C LEU A 456 -18.39 1.16 2.85
N ILE A 457 -18.84 1.58 4.02
CA ILE A 457 -18.05 1.51 5.24
C ILE A 457 -17.84 0.04 5.60
N ASN A 458 -16.59 -0.37 5.61
CA ASN A 458 -16.16 -1.75 5.79
C ASN A 458 -15.64 -2.00 7.20
N SER A 459 -14.86 -1.05 7.74
CA SER A 459 -14.36 -1.07 9.12
C SER A 459 -14.37 0.34 9.70
N ALA A 460 -14.67 0.47 10.98
CA ALA A 460 -14.62 1.76 11.69
C ALA A 460 -14.28 1.55 13.16
N VAL A 461 -13.61 2.55 13.74
CA VAL A 461 -13.38 2.60 15.18
C VAL A 461 -14.65 3.08 15.88
N ASN A 462 -15.15 2.31 16.83
CA ASN A 462 -16.36 2.63 17.58
C ASN A 462 -16.25 2.14 19.04
N GLY A 463 -16.90 2.85 19.96
CA GLY A 463 -16.98 2.49 21.36
C GLY A 463 -18.03 1.40 21.63
N ASP A 464 -19.08 1.75 22.36
CA ASP A 464 -20.18 0.85 22.66
C ASP A 464 -20.97 0.45 21.41
N ALA A 465 -21.19 -0.85 21.24
CA ALA A 465 -21.99 -1.39 20.12
C ALA A 465 -23.46 -0.95 20.14
N ASN A 466 -23.98 -0.49 21.26
CA ASN A 466 -25.34 0.03 21.41
C ASN A 466 -25.45 1.56 21.21
N GLY A 467 -24.31 2.23 21.04
CA GLY A 467 -24.23 3.68 20.84
C GLY A 467 -23.52 4.04 19.55
N SER A 468 -23.94 5.12 18.92
CA SER A 468 -23.33 5.66 17.70
C SER A 468 -22.18 6.63 17.98
N ILE A 469 -21.87 6.86 19.24
CA ILE A 469 -20.84 7.81 19.67
C ILE A 469 -19.79 7.11 20.55
N PRO A 470 -18.58 7.65 20.64
CA PRO A 470 -17.58 7.20 21.62
C PRO A 470 -18.15 7.28 23.04
N THR A 471 -17.99 6.21 23.80
CA THR A 471 -18.38 6.13 25.20
C THR A 471 -17.13 6.03 26.09
N SER A 472 -17.32 5.83 27.37
CA SER A 472 -16.21 5.57 28.30
C SER A 472 -15.53 4.20 28.11
N GLU A 473 -16.09 3.33 27.26
CA GLU A 473 -15.45 2.08 26.90
C GLU A 473 -14.34 2.28 25.85
N PRO A 474 -13.32 1.39 25.82
CA PRO A 474 -12.29 1.42 24.83
C PRO A 474 -12.86 1.39 23.41
N MET A 475 -12.36 2.27 22.57
CA MET A 475 -12.68 2.27 21.16
C MET A 475 -12.05 1.04 20.50
N LYS A 476 -12.83 0.34 19.67
CA LYS A 476 -12.39 -0.87 18.96
C LYS A 476 -12.68 -0.73 17.49
N TYR A 477 -11.85 -1.38 16.66
CA TYR A 477 -12.23 -1.64 15.29
C TYR A 477 -13.42 -2.60 15.25
N ARG A 478 -14.40 -2.23 14.44
CA ARG A 478 -15.62 -3.03 14.27
C ARG A 478 -15.89 -3.25 12.81
N LYS A 479 -16.25 -4.49 12.48
CA LYS A 479 -16.78 -4.82 11.15
C LYS A 479 -18.06 -4.05 10.92
N MET A 480 -18.14 -3.37 9.79
CA MET A 480 -19.32 -2.64 9.35
C MET A 480 -20.05 -3.37 8.23
N TYR A 481 -21.20 -2.87 7.81
CA TYR A 481 -22.07 -3.56 6.85
C TYR A 481 -21.42 -3.89 5.51
N GLY A 482 -20.33 -3.20 5.12
CA GLY A 482 -19.51 -3.55 3.97
C GLY A 482 -18.86 -4.94 4.04
N GLN A 483 -18.75 -5.52 5.26
CA GLN A 483 -18.21 -6.87 5.47
C GLN A 483 -19.27 -7.94 5.67
N TYR A 484 -20.57 -7.66 5.43
CA TYR A 484 -21.62 -8.63 5.69
C TYR A 484 -22.38 -9.05 4.44
N GLY A 485 -22.75 -10.33 4.38
CA GLY A 485 -23.57 -10.89 3.32
C GLY A 485 -22.94 -10.73 1.94
N GLY A 486 -23.73 -10.34 0.95
CA GLY A 486 -23.27 -10.11 -0.43
C GLY A 486 -22.33 -8.91 -0.59
N ASN A 487 -22.30 -7.99 0.38
CA ASN A 487 -21.42 -6.82 0.32
C ASN A 487 -19.94 -7.23 0.40
N LEU A 488 -19.61 -8.27 1.15
CA LEU A 488 -18.23 -8.78 1.23
C LEU A 488 -17.63 -9.06 -0.16
N THR A 489 -18.44 -9.61 -1.06
CA THR A 489 -17.99 -9.91 -2.43
C THR A 489 -18.15 -8.73 -3.40
N SER A 490 -19.13 -7.85 -3.18
CA SER A 490 -19.41 -6.72 -4.08
C SER A 490 -18.51 -5.51 -3.85
N THR A 491 -17.83 -5.42 -2.70
CA THR A 491 -16.93 -4.31 -2.35
C THR A 491 -15.44 -4.63 -2.53
N SER A 492 -15.12 -5.84 -2.98
CA SER A 492 -13.72 -6.27 -3.12
C SER A 492 -13.45 -6.93 -4.47
N MET A 493 -12.22 -6.80 -4.94
CA MET A 493 -11.75 -7.36 -6.21
C MET A 493 -10.85 -8.57 -5.98
N THR A 494 -10.89 -9.50 -6.93
CA THR A 494 -9.91 -10.57 -7.09
C THR A 494 -9.17 -10.35 -8.41
N PHE A 495 -7.88 -10.17 -8.33
CA PHE A 495 -7.02 -10.00 -9.50
C PHE A 495 -6.57 -11.35 -10.01
N VAL A 496 -6.55 -11.52 -11.34
CA VAL A 496 -6.11 -12.74 -12.02
C VAL A 496 -5.29 -12.37 -13.26
N SER A 497 -4.58 -13.34 -13.83
CA SER A 497 -3.94 -13.14 -15.12
C SER A 497 -4.96 -12.80 -16.21
N LYS A 498 -4.54 -12.07 -17.23
CA LYS A 498 -5.39 -11.72 -18.38
C LYS A 498 -5.94 -12.97 -19.06
N THR A 499 -5.11 -13.99 -19.26
CA THR A 499 -5.52 -15.26 -19.88
C THR A 499 -6.61 -15.98 -19.09
N ALA A 500 -6.46 -16.10 -17.78
CA ALA A 500 -7.48 -16.73 -16.93
C ALA A 500 -8.81 -15.93 -16.96
N TYR A 501 -8.73 -14.60 -16.98
CA TYR A 501 -9.91 -13.73 -17.10
C TYR A 501 -10.65 -13.95 -18.41
N GLU A 502 -9.92 -13.94 -19.55
CA GLU A 502 -10.47 -14.15 -20.90
C GLU A 502 -11.06 -15.56 -21.05
N ASN A 503 -10.46 -16.56 -20.43
CA ASN A 503 -10.97 -17.94 -20.38
C ASN A 503 -12.16 -18.12 -19.42
N GLY A 504 -12.62 -17.06 -18.74
CA GLY A 504 -13.82 -17.07 -17.92
C GLY A 504 -13.67 -17.77 -16.58
N ILE A 505 -12.53 -17.64 -15.93
CA ILE A 505 -12.23 -18.23 -14.60
C ILE A 505 -13.32 -17.91 -13.56
N ASN A 506 -13.89 -16.71 -13.60
CA ASN A 506 -14.97 -16.29 -12.71
C ASN A 506 -16.22 -17.20 -12.83
N ARG A 507 -16.57 -17.60 -14.05
CA ARG A 507 -17.68 -18.53 -14.31
C ARG A 507 -17.31 -19.97 -13.95
N ALA A 508 -16.08 -20.37 -14.30
CA ALA A 508 -15.60 -21.74 -14.04
C ALA A 508 -15.59 -22.05 -12.54
N LEU A 509 -15.19 -21.10 -11.69
CA LEU A 509 -15.18 -21.24 -10.23
C LEU A 509 -16.42 -20.64 -9.54
N ASN A 510 -17.40 -20.12 -10.31
CA ASN A 510 -18.60 -19.48 -9.77
C ASN A 510 -18.29 -18.34 -8.75
N LEU A 511 -17.22 -17.57 -9.00
CA LEU A 511 -16.84 -16.47 -8.14
C LEU A 511 -17.87 -15.34 -8.17
N LYS A 512 -18.18 -14.79 -7.01
CA LYS A 512 -19.12 -13.66 -6.83
C LYS A 512 -18.41 -12.32 -6.77
N ARG A 513 -17.15 -12.33 -6.42
CA ARG A 513 -16.32 -11.11 -6.36
C ARG A 513 -16.11 -10.51 -7.75
N MET A 514 -15.78 -9.22 -7.78
CA MET A 514 -15.34 -8.55 -9.00
C MET A 514 -13.99 -9.10 -9.41
N VAL A 515 -13.94 -9.92 -10.47
CA VAL A 515 -12.68 -10.42 -11.03
C VAL A 515 -12.16 -9.42 -12.05
N ARG A 516 -10.86 -9.07 -11.97
CA ARG A 516 -10.18 -8.13 -12.86
C ARG A 516 -8.84 -8.68 -13.32
N PRO A 517 -8.47 -8.49 -14.61
CA PRO A 517 -7.17 -8.91 -15.10
C PRO A 517 -6.06 -7.94 -14.70
N VAL A 518 -4.86 -8.46 -14.40
CA VAL A 518 -3.64 -7.65 -14.38
C VAL A 518 -3.19 -7.37 -15.81
N LYS A 519 -2.49 -6.24 -16.04
CA LYS A 519 -2.05 -5.82 -17.38
C LYS A 519 -0.96 -4.76 -17.37
N ASN A 520 -0.30 -4.58 -18.51
CA ASN A 520 0.69 -3.54 -18.78
C ASN A 520 1.91 -3.62 -17.85
N ILE A 521 2.37 -4.84 -17.52
CA ILE A 521 3.44 -5.08 -16.57
C ILE A 521 4.81 -5.13 -17.28
N ARG A 522 4.89 -5.88 -18.40
CA ARG A 522 6.19 -6.19 -18.99
C ARG A 522 6.91 -5.03 -19.67
N GLN A 523 6.21 -3.92 -19.90
CA GLN A 523 6.78 -2.68 -20.44
C GLN A 523 7.18 -1.67 -19.36
N LEU A 524 6.97 -2.00 -18.09
CA LEU A 524 7.30 -1.10 -16.98
C LEU A 524 8.81 -0.92 -16.84
N SER A 525 9.15 0.18 -16.24
CA SER A 525 10.50 0.49 -15.79
C SER A 525 10.43 1.25 -14.48
N LYS A 526 11.56 1.48 -13.86
CA LYS A 526 11.62 2.30 -12.66
C LYS A 526 11.16 3.75 -12.91
N ALA A 527 11.23 4.25 -14.14
CA ALA A 527 10.71 5.57 -14.51
C ALA A 527 9.19 5.71 -14.30
N ASP A 528 8.45 4.59 -14.26
CA ASP A 528 7.01 4.58 -14.01
C ASP A 528 6.65 4.72 -12.53
N MET A 529 7.61 4.52 -11.64
CA MET A 529 7.43 4.62 -10.18
C MET A 529 7.28 6.06 -9.75
N LYS A 530 6.09 6.44 -9.31
CA LYS A 530 5.74 7.82 -8.95
C LYS A 530 6.59 8.29 -7.76
N ASN A 531 7.28 9.41 -7.94
CA ASN A 531 8.15 10.07 -6.95
C ASN A 531 9.33 9.19 -6.44
N ASN A 532 9.54 7.99 -7.01
CA ASN A 532 10.48 6.98 -6.54
C ASN A 532 11.21 6.28 -7.70
N SER A 533 11.69 7.05 -8.66
CA SER A 533 12.29 6.55 -9.91
C SER A 533 13.81 6.75 -10.00
N ALA A 534 14.46 7.17 -8.92
CA ALA A 534 15.89 7.47 -8.94
C ALA A 534 16.75 6.21 -9.16
N THR A 535 17.76 6.33 -10.02
CA THR A 535 18.71 5.25 -10.38
C THR A 535 20.16 5.73 -10.27
N PRO A 536 20.62 6.13 -9.08
CA PRO A 536 22.01 6.54 -8.90
C PRO A 536 22.94 5.33 -9.00
N LYS A 537 24.24 5.58 -9.16
CA LYS A 537 25.21 4.51 -9.05
C LYS A 537 25.30 4.05 -7.59
N LEU A 538 25.11 2.76 -7.35
CA LEU A 538 25.23 2.14 -6.04
C LEU A 538 26.46 1.24 -6.00
N ASP A 539 27.26 1.38 -4.95
CA ASP A 539 28.40 0.52 -4.67
C ASP A 539 28.34 0.06 -3.20
N VAL A 540 28.82 -1.15 -2.94
CA VAL A 540 28.94 -1.72 -1.59
C VAL A 540 30.37 -2.19 -1.40
N ASP A 541 31.00 -1.78 -0.31
CA ASP A 541 32.32 -2.28 0.05
C ASP A 541 32.20 -3.73 0.54
N PRO A 542 32.88 -4.70 -0.09
CA PRO A 542 32.72 -6.12 0.24
C PRO A 542 33.34 -6.53 1.58
N GLN A 543 34.11 -5.68 2.21
CA GLN A 543 34.77 -5.95 3.51
C GLN A 543 34.04 -5.27 4.67
N THR A 544 33.58 -4.03 4.46
CA THR A 544 32.95 -3.22 5.51
C THR A 544 31.43 -3.18 5.37
N TYR A 545 30.89 -3.61 4.22
CA TYR A 545 29.46 -3.55 3.84
C TYR A 545 28.90 -2.13 3.73
N GLU A 546 29.75 -1.12 3.79
CA GLU A 546 29.36 0.27 3.64
C GLU A 546 28.78 0.52 2.25
N VAL A 547 27.69 1.28 2.20
CA VAL A 547 26.95 1.59 0.97
C VAL A 547 27.31 2.99 0.50
N TYR A 548 27.55 3.11 -0.79
CA TYR A 548 27.90 4.37 -1.45
C TYR A 548 26.91 4.69 -2.57
N VAL A 549 26.50 5.95 -2.65
CA VAL A 549 25.70 6.51 -3.73
C VAL A 549 26.54 7.55 -4.47
N ASP A 550 26.75 7.33 -5.75
CA ASP A 550 27.59 8.21 -6.61
C ASP A 550 28.99 8.50 -6.00
N GLY A 551 29.51 7.55 -5.22
CA GLY A 551 30.82 7.63 -4.55
C GLY A 551 30.79 8.27 -3.15
N GLU A 552 29.65 8.71 -2.68
CA GLU A 552 29.46 9.23 -1.32
C GLU A 552 28.88 8.15 -0.40
N LYS A 553 29.48 7.93 0.76
CA LYS A 553 28.98 7.01 1.77
C LYS A 553 27.65 7.50 2.33
N ILE A 554 26.66 6.60 2.36
CA ILE A 554 25.36 6.86 2.97
C ILE A 554 25.12 5.96 4.19
N THR A 555 24.51 6.51 5.21
CA THR A 555 24.10 5.79 6.41
C THR A 555 23.06 6.61 7.18
N SER A 556 22.25 5.96 8.00
CA SER A 556 21.38 6.59 9.00
C SER A 556 21.85 6.23 10.41
N ASN A 557 21.54 7.09 11.37
CA ASN A 557 21.79 6.80 12.78
C ASN A 557 20.65 5.95 13.34
N ALA A 558 20.98 4.94 14.13
CA ALA A 558 19.97 4.13 14.80
C ALA A 558 19.04 5.00 15.67
N ALA A 559 17.74 4.86 15.49
CA ALA A 559 16.76 5.58 16.28
C ALA A 559 16.65 4.97 17.70
N THR A 560 16.50 5.85 18.71
CA THR A 560 16.19 5.50 20.11
C THR A 560 14.72 5.70 20.43
N GLU A 561 14.06 6.59 19.69
CA GLU A 561 12.65 6.93 19.84
C GLU A 561 12.01 7.03 18.46
N LEU A 562 10.75 6.62 18.34
CA LEU A 562 9.96 6.69 17.13
C LEU A 562 8.59 7.31 17.44
N PRO A 563 8.04 8.11 16.52
CA PRO A 563 6.65 8.53 16.58
C PRO A 563 5.72 7.37 16.21
N LEU A 564 4.41 7.61 16.27
CA LEU A 564 3.38 6.69 15.80
C LEU A 564 3.41 5.33 16.52
N THR A 565 3.57 5.36 17.85
CA THR A 565 3.67 4.15 18.68
C THR A 565 2.34 3.68 19.27
N GLN A 566 1.25 4.44 19.03
CA GLN A 566 -0.06 4.17 19.64
C GLN A 566 -0.89 3.09 18.94
N ARG A 567 -0.32 2.35 17.98
CA ARG A 567 -1.08 1.36 17.22
C ARG A 567 -1.74 0.29 18.09
N TYR A 568 -1.09 -0.12 19.13
CA TYR A 568 -1.57 -1.17 20.04
C TYR A 568 -2.25 -0.63 21.30
N PHE A 569 -2.39 0.68 21.43
CA PHE A 569 -3.12 1.32 22.51
C PHE A 569 -4.51 1.74 22.02
N LEU A 570 -5.53 1.34 22.76
CA LEU A 570 -6.94 1.53 22.36
C LEU A 570 -7.61 2.74 23.03
N PHE A 571 -6.86 3.51 23.78
CA PHE A 571 -7.42 4.64 24.54
C PHE A 571 -6.68 5.93 24.27
#